data_3f9460f337e5a0d57c5d2840e1de4fa5
#
_entry.id   3f9460f337e5a0d57c5d2840e1de4fa5
#
_cell.length_a   1.000
_cell.length_b   1.000
_cell.length_c   1.000
_cell.angle_alpha   90.00
_cell.angle_beta   90.00
_cell.angle_gamma   90.00
#
_symmetry.space_group_name_H-M   'P 1'
#
loop_
_entity.id
_entity.type
_entity.pdbx_description
1 polymer ?
#
loop_
_entity_poly.entity_id
_entity_poly.type
_entity_poly.pdbx_seq_one_letter_code
_entity_poly.pdbx_strand_id
1 'polypeptide(L)'
;MVFLSPTGQIGGAERVLIDMIAGMRARDPLATITLVASADGPLLPVVRETGARVVVLPFPSSLATLGDAQAGSLSGTVGVLLRALRAIPDVLRYRASLRSLLNRERPDVIHTNGAKMHLLGALAGSDVAPVVWHLHDYPGSRRVMRRALKASVSRVALLIANSESVARDARAVFGPDVSVRTVLNGVDTARFTPVGDRLDLDALSGMAAPDGDVVRIGLVATYAKWKGHELFFRALGALPATAAWRCYVVGGPVYETQGSQWTRGELQKMAAAAGMADRVGFTGLVTDVPSALRALDVVVHASTLPEPFGLVIAEALACGRPVVTSGSGGAIEVAGAGSGATVVRTNDATALAAAIARLIESPMALGRAGENARGTAVSRFDRDSFVAAIVDAHDAVLVHRAR
;
A
#
# COMPACT_ATOMS: atom_id res chain seq x y z
N MET A 1 -14.17 11.89 -15.61
CA MET A 1 -13.95 10.80 -14.62
C MET A 1 -13.85 11.39 -13.22
N VAL A 2 -14.41 10.73 -12.20
CA VAL A 2 -14.33 11.16 -10.80
C VAL A 2 -13.71 10.06 -9.94
N PHE A 3 -12.67 10.41 -9.19
CA PHE A 3 -12.03 9.56 -8.17
C PHE A 3 -12.54 9.94 -6.77
N LEU A 4 -12.84 8.94 -5.94
CA LEU A 4 -13.28 9.15 -4.56
C LEU A 4 -12.23 8.59 -3.60
N SER A 5 -11.66 9.45 -2.73
CA SER A 5 -10.69 9.06 -1.68
C SER A 5 -11.26 9.30 -0.28
N PRO A 6 -11.13 8.34 0.65
CA PRO A 6 -11.63 8.47 2.02
C PRO A 6 -10.74 9.35 2.91
N THR A 7 -9.66 9.91 2.38
CA THR A 7 -8.65 10.64 3.15
C THR A 7 -7.97 11.71 2.29
N GLY A 8 -7.35 12.70 2.94
CA GLY A 8 -6.38 13.63 2.36
C GLY A 8 -4.92 13.28 2.68
N GLN A 9 -4.68 12.19 3.42
CA GLN A 9 -3.33 11.74 3.75
C GLN A 9 -2.75 10.90 2.60
N ILE A 10 -1.41 10.68 2.62
CA ILE A 10 -0.72 9.86 1.62
C ILE A 10 -0.26 8.56 2.28
N GLY A 11 -0.95 7.46 1.96
CA GLY A 11 -0.54 6.09 2.23
C GLY A 11 -0.17 5.35 0.95
N GLY A 12 -0.07 4.02 1.01
CA GLY A 12 0.24 3.20 -0.17
C GLY A 12 -0.82 3.28 -1.27
N ALA A 13 -2.10 3.22 -0.91
CA ALA A 13 -3.21 3.31 -1.85
C ALA A 13 -3.29 4.70 -2.52
N GLU A 14 -3.01 5.76 -1.76
CA GLU A 14 -3.01 7.12 -2.28
C GLU A 14 -1.82 7.40 -3.20
N ARG A 15 -0.66 6.77 -2.97
CA ARG A 15 0.47 6.82 -3.93
C ARG A 15 0.08 6.21 -5.27
N VAL A 16 -0.55 5.03 -5.26
CA VAL A 16 -1.08 4.38 -6.46
C VAL A 16 -2.11 5.27 -7.16
N LEU A 17 -2.98 5.94 -6.39
CA LEU A 17 -3.96 6.88 -6.93
C LEU A 17 -3.30 8.09 -7.61
N ILE A 18 -2.25 8.67 -7.01
CA ILE A 18 -1.46 9.76 -7.61
C ILE A 18 -0.84 9.30 -8.93
N ASP A 19 -0.15 8.16 -8.93
CA ASP A 19 0.52 7.61 -10.12
C ASP A 19 -0.49 7.30 -11.24
N MET A 20 -1.67 6.78 -10.88
CA MET A 20 -2.76 6.52 -11.81
C MET A 20 -3.30 7.81 -12.44
N ILE A 21 -3.60 8.84 -11.63
CA ILE A 21 -4.09 10.13 -12.13
C ILE A 21 -3.04 10.80 -13.01
N ALA A 22 -1.79 10.84 -12.57
CA ALA A 22 -0.68 11.41 -13.35
C ALA A 22 -0.48 10.70 -14.68
N GLY A 23 -0.49 9.36 -14.69
CA GLY A 23 -0.35 8.58 -15.91
C GLY A 23 -1.54 8.74 -16.86
N MET A 24 -2.77 8.82 -16.37
CA MET A 24 -3.96 9.10 -17.18
C MET A 24 -3.88 10.49 -17.83
N ARG A 25 -3.44 11.51 -17.08
CA ARG A 25 -3.24 12.87 -17.62
C ARG A 25 -2.15 12.94 -18.67
N ALA A 26 -1.07 12.16 -18.47
CA ALA A 26 0.00 12.08 -19.48
C ALA A 26 -0.48 11.41 -20.77
N ARG A 27 -1.37 10.43 -20.72
CA ARG A 27 -1.94 9.73 -21.88
C ARG A 27 -3.02 10.56 -22.60
N ASP A 28 -3.86 11.26 -21.85
CA ASP A 28 -4.89 12.14 -22.37
C ASP A 28 -4.90 13.48 -21.61
N PRO A 29 -4.17 14.48 -22.13
CA PRO A 29 -4.13 15.82 -21.55
C PRO A 29 -5.49 16.55 -21.51
N LEU A 30 -6.47 16.10 -22.29
CA LEU A 30 -7.81 16.70 -22.35
C LEU A 30 -8.79 16.00 -21.42
N ALA A 31 -8.44 14.86 -20.85
CA ALA A 31 -9.32 14.13 -19.93
C ALA A 31 -9.70 15.01 -18.73
N THR A 32 -10.98 15.12 -18.43
CA THR A 32 -11.45 15.79 -17.22
C THR A 32 -11.39 14.83 -16.05
N ILE A 33 -10.47 15.09 -15.12
CA ILE A 33 -10.26 14.28 -13.92
C ILE A 33 -10.55 15.12 -12.68
N THR A 34 -11.45 14.65 -11.82
CA THR A 34 -11.75 15.24 -10.52
C THR A 34 -11.48 14.26 -9.39
N LEU A 35 -10.67 14.65 -8.40
CA LEU A 35 -10.53 13.95 -7.13
C LEU A 35 -11.49 14.55 -6.10
N VAL A 36 -12.34 13.73 -5.50
CA VAL A 36 -13.15 14.07 -4.33
C VAL A 36 -12.54 13.40 -3.10
N ALA A 37 -11.97 14.19 -2.21
CA ALA A 37 -11.37 13.71 -0.97
C ALA A 37 -12.29 14.04 0.23
N SER A 38 -12.34 13.14 1.23
CA SER A 38 -13.15 13.33 2.43
C SER A 38 -12.48 14.17 3.52
N ALA A 39 -11.25 14.59 3.33
CA ALA A 39 -10.50 15.45 4.24
C ALA A 39 -9.44 16.24 3.47
N ASP A 40 -9.01 17.36 4.04
CA ASP A 40 -7.83 18.07 3.57
C ASP A 40 -6.54 17.32 3.97
N GLY A 41 -5.44 17.58 3.27
CA GLY A 41 -4.16 16.97 3.58
C GLY A 41 -3.16 16.97 2.42
N PRO A 42 -1.99 16.36 2.62
CA PRO A 42 -0.87 16.38 1.67
C PRO A 42 -1.17 15.71 0.32
N LEU A 43 -2.19 14.87 0.22
CA LEU A 43 -2.64 14.28 -1.04
C LEU A 43 -3.10 15.35 -2.05
N LEU A 44 -3.78 16.39 -1.56
CA LEU A 44 -4.49 17.33 -2.41
C LEU A 44 -3.58 18.20 -3.28
N PRO A 45 -2.53 18.84 -2.73
CA PRO A 45 -1.59 19.63 -3.56
C PRO A 45 -0.90 18.74 -4.60
N VAL A 46 -0.47 17.53 -4.24
CA VAL A 46 0.20 16.62 -5.18
C VAL A 46 -0.73 16.23 -6.35
N VAL A 47 -2.01 15.97 -6.07
CA VAL A 47 -2.97 15.68 -7.14
C VAL A 47 -3.27 16.92 -7.99
N ARG A 48 -3.32 18.12 -7.42
CA ARG A 48 -3.48 19.37 -8.21
C ARG A 48 -2.31 19.60 -9.18
N GLU A 49 -1.08 19.24 -8.79
CA GLU A 49 0.10 19.33 -9.65
C GLU A 49 0.00 18.45 -10.91
N THR A 50 -0.79 17.38 -10.88
CA THR A 50 -1.08 16.57 -12.09
C THR A 50 -2.04 17.26 -13.07
N GLY A 51 -2.60 18.42 -12.73
CA GLY A 51 -3.64 19.10 -13.48
C GLY A 51 -5.06 18.57 -13.23
N ALA A 52 -5.26 17.68 -12.28
CA ALA A 52 -6.58 17.21 -11.89
C ALA A 52 -7.28 18.23 -10.96
N ARG A 53 -8.59 18.36 -11.11
CA ARG A 53 -9.41 19.15 -10.19
C ARG A 53 -9.54 18.42 -8.86
N VAL A 54 -9.48 19.16 -7.75
CA VAL A 54 -9.64 18.58 -6.41
C VAL A 54 -10.81 19.26 -5.68
N VAL A 55 -11.71 18.45 -5.15
CA VAL A 55 -12.86 18.88 -4.34
C VAL A 55 -12.77 18.20 -2.98
N VAL A 56 -12.91 18.99 -1.90
CA VAL A 56 -13.01 18.44 -0.55
C VAL A 56 -14.47 18.35 -0.18
N LEU A 57 -14.96 17.16 0.13
CA LEU A 57 -16.27 16.88 0.69
C LEU A 57 -16.07 16.18 2.04
N PRO A 58 -16.02 16.95 3.16
CA PRO A 58 -15.61 16.42 4.45
C PRO A 58 -16.57 15.35 4.99
N PHE A 59 -16.03 14.27 5.52
CA PHE A 59 -16.83 13.33 6.31
C PHE A 59 -17.33 14.02 7.58
N PRO A 60 -18.61 13.86 7.94
CA PRO A 60 -19.06 14.13 9.30
C PRO A 60 -18.24 13.33 10.31
N SER A 61 -18.02 13.87 11.51
CA SER A 61 -17.22 13.21 12.55
C SER A 61 -17.71 11.80 12.89
N SER A 62 -19.04 11.61 12.88
CA SER A 62 -19.67 10.28 13.07
C SER A 62 -19.26 9.27 12.00
N LEU A 63 -19.05 9.70 10.75
CA LEU A 63 -18.64 8.85 9.63
C LEU A 63 -17.12 8.66 9.60
N ALA A 64 -16.36 9.69 9.98
CA ALA A 64 -14.91 9.64 10.04
C ALA A 64 -14.42 8.51 10.96
N THR A 65 -15.03 8.37 12.14
CA THR A 65 -14.65 7.38 13.15
C THR A 65 -15.27 5.97 12.95
N LEU A 66 -16.23 5.82 12.02
CA LEU A 66 -16.82 4.51 11.71
C LEU A 66 -15.80 3.61 11.01
N GLY A 67 -15.54 2.45 11.59
CA GLY A 67 -14.67 1.41 11.01
C GLY A 67 -13.27 1.35 11.57
N ASP A 68 -12.84 2.31 12.39
CA ASP A 68 -11.50 2.33 12.99
C ASP A 68 -11.42 1.50 14.30
N ALA A 69 -12.57 1.11 14.87
CA ALA A 69 -12.61 0.28 16.06
C ALA A 69 -12.44 -1.20 15.70
N GLN A 70 -11.35 -1.81 16.14
CA GLN A 70 -11.22 -3.27 16.22
C GLN A 70 -12.20 -3.80 17.26
N ALA A 71 -13.17 -4.62 16.81
CA ALA A 71 -14.15 -5.27 17.68
C ALA A 71 -13.44 -6.38 18.51
N GLY A 72 -12.95 -6.03 19.70
CA GLY A 72 -12.25 -6.94 20.61
C GLY A 72 -13.13 -7.53 21.74
N SER A 73 -14.36 -7.04 21.96
CA SER A 73 -15.26 -7.54 23.01
C SER A 73 -16.72 -7.50 22.62
N LEU A 74 -17.59 -8.30 23.26
CA LEU A 74 -19.05 -8.32 23.06
C LEU A 74 -19.69 -6.95 23.41
N SER A 75 -19.19 -6.25 24.43
CA SER A 75 -19.60 -4.88 24.76
C SER A 75 -19.21 -3.87 23.65
N GLY A 76 -18.14 -4.13 22.91
CA GLY A 76 -17.75 -3.37 21.73
C GLY A 76 -18.74 -3.47 20.57
N THR A 77 -19.39 -4.62 20.39
CA THR A 77 -20.30 -4.86 19.26
C THR A 77 -21.59 -4.04 19.37
N VAL A 78 -22.19 -3.95 20.57
CA VAL A 78 -23.39 -3.12 20.82
C VAL A 78 -23.06 -1.64 20.69
N GLY A 79 -21.92 -1.21 21.21
CA GLY A 79 -21.44 0.17 21.05
C GLY A 79 -21.15 0.57 19.60
N VAL A 80 -20.66 -0.35 18.78
CA VAL A 80 -20.47 -0.13 17.33
C VAL A 80 -21.82 -0.03 16.62
N LEU A 81 -22.81 -0.88 16.95
CA LEU A 81 -24.13 -0.84 16.37
C LEU A 81 -24.87 0.47 16.71
N LEU A 82 -24.83 0.91 17.96
CA LEU A 82 -25.44 2.18 18.38
C LEU A 82 -24.77 3.38 17.69
N ARG A 83 -23.45 3.38 17.55
CA ARG A 83 -22.72 4.42 16.81
C ARG A 83 -23.10 4.42 15.32
N ALA A 84 -23.23 3.24 14.71
CA ALA A 84 -23.67 3.10 13.33
C ALA A 84 -25.09 3.64 13.14
N LEU A 85 -26.04 3.32 14.05
CA LEU A 85 -27.41 3.86 14.00
C LEU A 85 -27.44 5.39 14.13
N ARG A 86 -26.67 5.95 15.04
CA ARG A 86 -26.57 7.42 15.22
C ARG A 86 -25.93 8.12 14.01
N ALA A 87 -25.10 7.44 13.26
CA ALA A 87 -24.46 8.00 12.05
C ALA A 87 -25.38 7.97 10.81
N ILE A 88 -26.54 7.28 10.85
CA ILE A 88 -27.44 7.17 9.68
C ILE A 88 -27.82 8.52 9.09
N PRO A 89 -28.27 9.54 9.87
CA PRO A 89 -28.62 10.84 9.31
C PRO A 89 -27.45 11.53 8.59
N ASP A 90 -26.26 11.40 9.15
CA ASP A 90 -25.03 11.96 8.56
C ASP A 90 -24.62 11.23 7.28
N VAL A 91 -24.76 9.92 7.25
CA VAL A 91 -24.54 9.09 6.05
C VAL A 91 -25.49 9.50 4.93
N LEU A 92 -26.79 9.71 5.27
CA LEU A 92 -27.81 10.12 4.29
C LEU A 92 -27.53 11.53 3.74
N ARG A 93 -27.16 12.49 4.61
CA ARG A 93 -26.76 13.86 4.20
C ARG A 93 -25.50 13.83 3.31
N TYR A 94 -24.47 13.09 3.73
CA TYR A 94 -23.26 12.95 2.94
C TYR A 94 -23.52 12.32 1.57
N ARG A 95 -24.33 11.22 1.54
CA ARG A 95 -24.78 10.59 0.30
C ARG A 95 -25.49 11.58 -0.63
N ALA A 96 -26.39 12.42 -0.11
CA ALA A 96 -27.11 13.43 -0.90
C ALA A 96 -26.14 14.49 -1.47
N SER A 97 -25.19 14.97 -0.65
CA SER A 97 -24.17 15.93 -1.07
C SER A 97 -23.25 15.32 -2.14
N LEU A 98 -22.79 14.06 -1.95
CA LEU A 98 -21.96 13.37 -2.93
C LEU A 98 -22.72 13.15 -4.24
N ARG A 99 -24.01 12.72 -4.18
CA ARG A 99 -24.85 12.58 -5.38
C ARG A 99 -25.02 13.90 -6.13
N SER A 100 -25.27 14.99 -5.41
CA SER A 100 -25.37 16.34 -6.00
C SER A 100 -24.07 16.73 -6.71
N LEU A 101 -22.92 16.45 -6.09
CA LEU A 101 -21.62 16.69 -6.68
C LEU A 101 -21.43 15.86 -7.97
N LEU A 102 -21.68 14.55 -7.92
CA LEU A 102 -21.56 13.66 -9.05
C LEU A 102 -22.48 14.05 -10.23
N ASN A 103 -23.69 14.49 -9.95
CA ASN A 103 -24.62 15.01 -10.97
C ASN A 103 -24.10 16.28 -11.65
N ARG A 104 -23.36 17.15 -10.94
CA ARG A 104 -22.73 18.35 -11.52
C ARG A 104 -21.50 17.99 -12.35
N GLU A 105 -20.67 17.07 -11.85
CA GLU A 105 -19.44 16.63 -12.53
C GLU A 105 -19.72 15.79 -13.78
N ARG A 106 -20.88 15.11 -13.85
CA ARG A 106 -21.28 14.22 -14.96
C ARG A 106 -20.17 13.27 -15.42
N PRO A 107 -19.60 12.47 -14.51
CA PRO A 107 -18.49 11.58 -14.86
C PRO A 107 -18.94 10.45 -15.78
N ASP A 108 -18.06 9.99 -16.65
CA ASP A 108 -18.24 8.75 -17.41
C ASP A 108 -18.06 7.53 -16.49
N VAL A 109 -17.11 7.61 -15.54
CA VAL A 109 -16.79 6.57 -14.56
C VAL A 109 -16.56 7.20 -13.19
N ILE A 110 -17.06 6.54 -12.14
CA ILE A 110 -16.78 6.84 -10.74
C ILE A 110 -15.82 5.77 -10.21
N HIS A 111 -14.58 6.13 -9.95
CA HIS A 111 -13.55 5.24 -9.43
C HIS A 111 -13.34 5.51 -7.94
N THR A 112 -13.46 4.48 -7.11
CA THR A 112 -13.42 4.63 -5.66
C THR A 112 -12.23 3.94 -5.04
N ASN A 113 -11.61 4.58 -4.05
CA ASN A 113 -10.55 4.02 -3.21
C ASN A 113 -11.03 3.91 -1.76
N GLY A 114 -10.76 2.77 -1.13
CA GLY A 114 -11.05 2.51 0.27
C GLY A 114 -12.52 2.24 0.59
N ALA A 115 -12.75 1.39 1.58
CA ALA A 115 -14.04 0.76 1.87
C ALA A 115 -15.20 1.74 2.12
N LYS A 116 -14.95 2.90 2.79
CA LYS A 116 -15.97 3.93 3.02
C LYS A 116 -16.45 4.54 1.70
N MET A 117 -15.50 4.86 0.79
CA MET A 117 -15.84 5.41 -0.53
C MET A 117 -16.41 4.36 -1.48
N HIS A 118 -16.03 3.09 -1.34
CA HIS A 118 -16.68 2.00 -2.06
C HIS A 118 -18.18 1.98 -1.78
N LEU A 119 -18.55 1.95 -0.49
CA LEU A 119 -19.95 1.94 -0.08
C LEU A 119 -20.70 3.22 -0.52
N LEU A 120 -20.13 4.39 -0.22
CA LEU A 120 -20.78 5.68 -0.51
C LEU A 120 -20.88 5.95 -2.02
N GLY A 121 -19.85 5.60 -2.78
CA GLY A 121 -19.84 5.70 -4.24
C GLY A 121 -20.93 4.82 -4.87
N ALA A 122 -21.06 3.58 -4.41
CA ALA A 122 -22.13 2.68 -4.87
C ALA A 122 -23.54 3.22 -4.53
N LEU A 123 -23.72 3.75 -3.30
CA LEU A 123 -25.02 4.27 -2.86
C LEU A 123 -25.42 5.62 -3.47
N ALA A 124 -24.45 6.46 -3.82
CA ALA A 124 -24.69 7.81 -4.34
C ALA A 124 -24.57 7.91 -5.85
N GLY A 125 -23.74 7.07 -6.48
CA GLY A 125 -23.26 7.26 -7.85
C GLY A 125 -23.75 6.25 -8.88
N SER A 126 -24.26 5.07 -8.47
CA SER A 126 -24.59 3.99 -9.40
C SER A 126 -25.66 4.35 -10.48
N ASP A 127 -26.55 5.30 -10.16
CA ASP A 127 -27.54 5.82 -11.11
C ASP A 127 -26.99 6.98 -11.96
N VAL A 128 -25.81 7.54 -11.60
CA VAL A 128 -25.17 8.64 -12.31
C VAL A 128 -24.19 8.09 -13.37
N ALA A 129 -23.27 7.23 -12.93
CA ALA A 129 -22.28 6.61 -13.80
C ALA A 129 -21.87 5.23 -13.27
N PRO A 130 -21.25 4.36 -14.09
CA PRO A 130 -20.66 3.12 -13.63
C PRO A 130 -19.70 3.34 -12.47
N VAL A 131 -19.87 2.57 -11.41
CA VAL A 131 -18.99 2.63 -10.23
C VAL A 131 -17.98 1.49 -10.30
N VAL A 132 -16.71 1.84 -10.17
CA VAL A 132 -15.59 0.90 -10.09
C VAL A 132 -14.99 0.98 -8.69
N TRP A 133 -14.84 -0.16 -8.03
CA TRP A 133 -14.13 -0.29 -6.75
C TRP A 133 -12.69 -0.73 -6.99
N HIS A 134 -11.71 0.06 -6.59
CA HIS A 134 -10.31 -0.34 -6.60
C HIS A 134 -9.91 -0.83 -5.21
N LEU A 135 -9.78 -2.13 -5.09
CA LEU A 135 -9.52 -2.82 -3.83
C LEU A 135 -8.02 -2.82 -3.52
N HIS A 136 -7.63 -2.11 -2.48
CA HIS A 136 -6.27 -2.06 -1.95
C HIS A 136 -6.12 -2.86 -0.65
N ASP A 137 -7.21 -3.38 -0.10
CA ASP A 137 -7.30 -4.20 1.10
C ASP A 137 -8.15 -5.44 0.85
N TYR A 138 -8.08 -6.42 1.74
CA TYR A 138 -8.97 -7.58 1.74
C TYR A 138 -10.37 -7.21 2.22
N PRO A 139 -11.42 -7.30 1.40
CA PRO A 139 -12.80 -7.02 1.82
C PRO A 139 -13.24 -7.88 3.01
N GLY A 140 -12.72 -9.10 3.13
CA GLY A 140 -13.03 -10.03 4.22
C GLY A 140 -12.50 -9.62 5.59
N SER A 141 -11.48 -8.78 5.66
CA SER A 141 -10.77 -8.43 6.89
C SER A 141 -11.62 -7.62 7.90
N ARG A 142 -12.63 -6.88 7.44
CA ARG A 142 -13.44 -5.94 8.26
C ARG A 142 -14.89 -6.43 8.38
N ARG A 143 -15.22 -7.17 9.42
CA ARG A 143 -16.50 -7.88 9.58
C ARG A 143 -17.75 -7.02 9.36
N VAL A 144 -17.80 -5.80 9.92
CA VAL A 144 -18.97 -4.90 9.79
C VAL A 144 -19.04 -4.31 8.37
N MET A 145 -17.95 -3.74 7.90
CA MET A 145 -17.87 -3.13 6.57
C MET A 145 -18.14 -4.15 5.46
N ARG A 146 -17.65 -5.38 5.62
CA ARG A 146 -17.91 -6.49 4.68
C ARG A 146 -19.39 -6.71 4.40
N ARG A 147 -20.25 -6.66 5.44
CA ARG A 147 -21.70 -6.82 5.27
C ARG A 147 -22.31 -5.69 4.45
N ALA A 148 -21.91 -4.45 4.74
CA ALA A 148 -22.39 -3.29 4.01
C ALA A 148 -21.91 -3.29 2.54
N LEU A 149 -20.65 -3.64 2.30
CA LEU A 149 -20.12 -3.78 0.94
C LEU A 149 -20.84 -4.90 0.18
N LYS A 150 -21.06 -6.08 0.81
CA LYS A 150 -21.80 -7.18 0.19
C LYS A 150 -23.23 -6.79 -0.20
N ALA A 151 -23.90 -6.00 0.63
CA ALA A 151 -25.25 -5.51 0.33
C ALA A 151 -25.29 -4.47 -0.81
N SER A 152 -24.18 -3.86 -1.15
CA SER A 152 -24.08 -2.81 -2.18
C SER A 152 -23.35 -3.23 -3.46
N VAL A 153 -22.71 -4.41 -3.48
CA VAL A 153 -21.89 -4.85 -4.62
C VAL A 153 -22.66 -4.99 -5.93
N SER A 154 -23.94 -5.31 -5.89
CA SER A 154 -24.81 -5.36 -7.08
C SER A 154 -24.98 -4.02 -7.80
N ARG A 155 -24.58 -2.91 -7.18
CA ARG A 155 -24.57 -1.55 -7.75
C ARG A 155 -23.23 -1.17 -8.39
N VAL A 156 -22.27 -2.09 -8.39
CA VAL A 156 -20.90 -1.87 -8.83
C VAL A 156 -20.69 -2.55 -10.17
N ALA A 157 -20.16 -1.83 -11.13
CA ALA A 157 -19.93 -2.35 -12.47
C ALA A 157 -18.69 -3.27 -12.53
N LEU A 158 -17.64 -2.96 -11.77
CA LEU A 158 -16.40 -3.71 -11.76
C LEU A 158 -15.65 -3.52 -10.43
N LEU A 159 -15.05 -4.59 -9.96
CA LEU A 159 -14.02 -4.56 -8.93
C LEU A 159 -12.64 -4.72 -9.57
N ILE A 160 -11.73 -3.81 -9.29
CA ILE A 160 -10.32 -3.94 -9.62
C ILE A 160 -9.60 -4.36 -8.35
N ALA A 161 -8.91 -5.50 -8.39
CA ALA A 161 -8.10 -5.99 -7.27
C ALA A 161 -6.62 -5.83 -7.59
N ASN A 162 -5.84 -5.32 -6.65
CA ASN A 162 -4.40 -5.08 -6.84
C ASN A 162 -3.55 -6.36 -6.79
N SER A 163 -4.15 -7.52 -6.54
CA SER A 163 -3.52 -8.84 -6.60
C SER A 163 -4.56 -9.94 -6.79
N GLU A 164 -4.16 -11.11 -7.24
CA GLU A 164 -5.07 -12.27 -7.31
C GLU A 164 -5.48 -12.75 -5.91
N SER A 165 -4.63 -12.53 -4.91
CA SER A 165 -4.98 -12.78 -3.50
C SER A 165 -6.17 -11.94 -3.05
N VAL A 166 -6.20 -10.64 -3.37
CA VAL A 166 -7.33 -9.76 -3.08
C VAL A 166 -8.54 -10.12 -3.94
N ALA A 167 -8.33 -10.48 -5.21
CA ALA A 167 -9.42 -10.93 -6.09
C ALA A 167 -10.11 -12.19 -5.58
N ARG A 168 -9.35 -13.16 -5.07
CA ARG A 168 -9.91 -14.39 -4.44
C ARG A 168 -10.71 -14.08 -3.18
N ASP A 169 -10.22 -13.18 -2.32
CA ASP A 169 -10.96 -12.73 -1.13
C ASP A 169 -12.24 -12.00 -1.53
N ALA A 170 -12.20 -11.15 -2.55
CA ALA A 170 -13.37 -10.46 -3.06
C ALA A 170 -14.44 -11.44 -3.57
N ARG A 171 -14.06 -12.46 -4.35
CA ARG A 171 -14.99 -13.52 -4.79
C ARG A 171 -15.54 -14.33 -3.62
N ALA A 172 -14.72 -14.62 -2.61
CA ALA A 172 -15.18 -15.32 -1.41
C ALA A 172 -16.20 -14.51 -0.59
N VAL A 173 -16.06 -13.18 -0.56
CA VAL A 173 -16.95 -12.28 0.17
C VAL A 173 -18.22 -11.97 -0.60
N PHE A 174 -18.11 -11.64 -1.88
CA PHE A 174 -19.19 -11.08 -2.68
C PHE A 174 -19.94 -12.14 -3.53
N GLY A 175 -19.32 -13.27 -3.76
CA GLY A 175 -19.82 -14.37 -4.59
C GLY A 175 -18.96 -14.60 -5.83
N PRO A 176 -19.05 -15.81 -6.45
CA PRO A 176 -18.21 -16.17 -7.59
C PRO A 176 -18.53 -15.35 -8.86
N ASP A 177 -19.77 -14.87 -9.00
CA ASP A 177 -20.25 -14.17 -10.19
C ASP A 177 -19.91 -12.66 -10.18
N VAL A 178 -19.27 -12.15 -9.11
CA VAL A 178 -18.89 -10.74 -9.08
C VAL A 178 -17.83 -10.44 -10.14
N SER A 179 -18.02 -9.36 -10.89
CA SER A 179 -17.04 -8.92 -11.88
C SER A 179 -15.79 -8.40 -11.19
N VAL A 180 -14.70 -9.19 -11.20
CA VAL A 180 -13.40 -8.83 -10.62
C VAL A 180 -12.30 -8.97 -11.67
N ARG A 181 -11.55 -7.90 -11.89
CA ARG A 181 -10.33 -7.88 -12.70
C ARG A 181 -9.11 -7.65 -11.80
N THR A 182 -8.10 -8.48 -11.92
CA THR A 182 -6.82 -8.26 -11.25
C THR A 182 -5.96 -7.32 -12.09
N VAL A 183 -5.54 -6.21 -11.48
CA VAL A 183 -4.58 -5.27 -12.05
C VAL A 183 -3.53 -4.97 -10.99
N LEU A 184 -2.31 -5.46 -11.18
CA LEU A 184 -1.20 -5.24 -10.26
C LEU A 184 -0.87 -3.74 -10.20
N ASN A 185 -0.59 -3.21 -9.01
CA ASN A 185 -0.20 -1.81 -8.87
C ASN A 185 1.08 -1.50 -9.67
N GLY A 186 1.10 -0.31 -10.27
CA GLY A 186 2.29 0.22 -10.92
C GLY A 186 3.23 0.96 -9.97
N VAL A 187 4.47 1.06 -10.40
CA VAL A 187 5.52 1.88 -9.79
C VAL A 187 6.13 2.76 -10.89
N ASP A 188 6.38 4.02 -10.57
CA ASP A 188 7.11 4.92 -11.47
C ASP A 188 8.57 4.46 -11.60
N THR A 189 8.84 3.62 -12.60
CA THR A 189 10.16 3.03 -12.84
C THR A 189 11.22 4.04 -13.33
N ALA A 190 10.83 5.24 -13.70
CA ALA A 190 11.75 6.34 -13.99
C ALA A 190 12.22 7.02 -12.70
N ARG A 191 11.34 7.13 -11.71
CA ARG A 191 11.66 7.68 -10.38
C ARG A 191 12.34 6.62 -9.50
N PHE A 192 11.78 5.42 -9.41
CA PHE A 192 12.36 4.26 -8.73
C PHE A 192 13.31 3.56 -9.69
N THR A 193 14.57 3.92 -9.64
CA THR A 193 15.64 3.44 -10.52
C THR A 193 16.89 3.13 -9.70
N PRO A 194 17.75 2.19 -10.15
CA PRO A 194 19.02 1.90 -9.49
C PRO A 194 19.99 3.08 -9.48
N VAL A 195 19.82 4.02 -10.43
CA VAL A 195 20.69 5.18 -10.63
C VAL A 195 20.09 6.41 -9.97
N GLY A 196 20.93 7.23 -9.34
CA GLY A 196 20.56 8.49 -8.68
C GLY A 196 21.14 8.59 -7.28
N ASP A 197 20.74 9.63 -6.57
CA ASP A 197 21.22 9.94 -5.23
C ASP A 197 20.88 8.84 -4.22
N ARG A 198 21.74 8.68 -3.21
CA ARG A 198 21.54 7.78 -2.08
C ARG A 198 21.48 8.59 -0.80
N LEU A 199 20.53 8.32 0.07
CA LEU A 199 20.50 8.93 1.39
C LEU A 199 21.65 8.42 2.26
N ASP A 200 22.25 9.30 3.03
CA ASP A 200 23.16 8.89 4.10
C ASP A 200 22.32 8.35 5.28
N LEU A 201 22.12 7.04 5.28
CA LEU A 201 21.33 6.37 6.32
C LEU A 201 22.03 6.38 7.67
N ASP A 202 23.37 6.41 7.69
CA ASP A 202 24.14 6.50 8.92
C ASP A 202 23.92 7.87 9.58
N ALA A 203 24.10 8.96 8.83
CA ALA A 203 23.86 10.31 9.33
C ALA A 203 22.39 10.51 9.78
N LEU A 204 21.40 10.05 8.97
CA LEU A 204 19.98 10.16 9.31
C LEU A 204 19.60 9.40 10.59
N SER A 205 20.30 8.32 10.90
CA SER A 205 20.06 7.53 12.11
C SER A 205 20.94 7.89 13.29
N GLY A 206 21.90 8.81 13.11
CA GLY A 206 22.85 9.22 14.14
C GLY A 206 23.93 8.17 14.40
N MET A 207 24.21 7.29 13.44
CA MET A 207 25.28 6.30 13.50
C MET A 207 26.58 6.88 12.93
N ALA A 208 27.71 6.48 13.50
CA ALA A 208 29.01 6.79 12.89
C ALA A 208 29.15 6.05 11.55
N ALA A 209 29.92 6.62 10.62
CA ALA A 209 30.26 5.93 9.39
C ALA A 209 30.93 4.56 9.69
N PRO A 210 30.67 3.51 8.88
CA PRO A 210 31.31 2.21 9.10
C PRO A 210 32.81 2.26 8.75
N ASP A 211 33.59 1.46 9.46
CA ASP A 211 34.99 1.22 9.12
C ASP A 211 35.05 0.19 7.98
N GLY A 212 34.97 0.67 6.74
CA GLY A 212 35.02 -0.16 5.53
C GLY A 212 33.64 -0.51 4.93
N ASP A 213 33.64 -1.41 3.97
CA ASP A 213 32.45 -1.81 3.24
C ASP A 213 31.54 -2.71 4.09
N VAL A 214 30.29 -2.32 4.20
CA VAL A 214 29.26 -3.09 4.91
C VAL A 214 28.04 -3.29 4.03
N VAL A 215 27.40 -4.45 4.11
CA VAL A 215 26.09 -4.68 3.47
C VAL A 215 25.00 -3.98 4.28
N ARG A 216 24.24 -3.10 3.63
CA ARG A 216 23.13 -2.35 4.22
C ARG A 216 21.82 -3.05 4.02
N ILE A 217 21.24 -3.55 5.11
CA ILE A 217 19.98 -4.30 5.11
C ILE A 217 18.86 -3.37 5.62
N GLY A 218 17.77 -3.20 4.90
CA GLY A 218 16.69 -2.29 5.29
C GLY A 218 15.34 -2.94 5.44
N LEU A 219 14.60 -2.55 6.50
CA LEU A 219 13.16 -2.70 6.62
C LEU A 219 12.53 -1.33 6.35
N VAL A 220 11.87 -1.17 5.21
CA VAL A 220 11.20 0.09 4.83
C VAL A 220 9.71 -0.06 5.10
N ALA A 221 9.24 0.44 6.22
CA ALA A 221 7.86 0.25 6.68
C ALA A 221 7.46 1.26 7.76
N THR A 222 6.15 1.49 7.92
CA THR A 222 5.61 2.14 9.11
C THR A 222 5.85 1.26 10.34
N TYR A 223 5.78 1.82 11.54
CA TYR A 223 5.99 1.06 12.78
C TYR A 223 4.79 0.16 13.17
N ALA A 224 3.89 -0.13 12.23
CA ALA A 224 2.79 -1.05 12.47
C ALA A 224 3.31 -2.45 12.86
N LYS A 225 2.74 -3.04 13.92
CA LYS A 225 3.22 -4.31 14.50
C LYS A 225 3.24 -5.45 13.47
N TRP A 226 2.25 -5.50 12.60
CA TRP A 226 2.15 -6.52 11.56
C TRP A 226 3.20 -6.41 10.44
N LYS A 227 3.96 -5.29 10.37
CA LYS A 227 5.10 -5.15 9.46
C LYS A 227 6.33 -5.96 9.87
N GLY A 228 6.30 -6.60 11.06
CA GLY A 228 7.22 -7.65 11.44
C GLY A 228 8.61 -7.19 11.88
N HIS A 229 8.71 -6.02 12.51
CA HIS A 229 9.96 -5.52 13.08
C HIS A 229 10.61 -6.51 14.04
N GLU A 230 9.81 -7.18 14.89
CA GLU A 230 10.30 -8.20 15.81
C GLU A 230 10.90 -9.40 15.04
N LEU A 231 10.20 -9.88 13.99
CA LEU A 231 10.70 -10.95 13.14
C LEU A 231 12.01 -10.56 12.44
N PHE A 232 12.08 -9.33 11.95
CA PHE A 232 13.29 -8.76 11.34
C PHE A 232 14.47 -8.78 12.31
N PHE A 233 14.32 -8.24 13.52
CA PHE A 233 15.40 -8.23 14.51
C PHE A 233 15.81 -9.64 14.95
N ARG A 234 14.86 -10.55 15.14
CA ARG A 234 15.17 -11.96 15.46
C ARG A 234 15.97 -12.65 14.35
N ALA A 235 15.64 -12.36 13.08
CA ALA A 235 16.39 -12.93 11.96
C ALA A 235 17.81 -12.35 11.87
N LEU A 236 17.96 -11.05 12.02
CA LEU A 236 19.28 -10.40 11.96
C LEU A 236 20.18 -10.80 13.14
N GLY A 237 19.61 -10.97 14.34
CA GLY A 237 20.37 -11.44 15.51
C GLY A 237 20.91 -12.87 15.35
N ALA A 238 20.40 -13.66 14.40
CA ALA A 238 20.91 -14.99 14.05
C ALA A 238 21.99 -14.97 12.94
N LEU A 239 22.31 -13.80 12.37
CA LEU A 239 23.36 -13.70 11.36
C LEU A 239 24.77 -13.89 11.98
N PRO A 240 25.75 -14.38 11.21
CA PRO A 240 27.12 -14.52 11.70
C PRO A 240 27.69 -13.19 12.22
N ALA A 241 28.26 -13.23 13.42
CA ALA A 241 28.86 -12.04 14.04
C ALA A 241 30.04 -11.47 13.25
N THR A 242 30.72 -12.31 12.48
CA THR A 242 31.88 -11.96 11.63
C THR A 242 31.49 -11.28 10.33
N ALA A 243 30.25 -11.34 9.91
CA ALA A 243 29.80 -10.71 8.66
C ALA A 243 29.70 -9.19 8.84
N ALA A 244 30.20 -8.46 7.84
CA ALA A 244 30.19 -6.98 7.81
C ALA A 244 28.83 -6.50 7.26
N TRP A 245 27.89 -6.18 8.15
CA TRP A 245 26.58 -5.64 7.81
C TRP A 245 26.06 -4.63 8.84
N ARG A 246 25.18 -3.76 8.37
CA ARG A 246 24.35 -2.86 9.18
C ARG A 246 22.91 -2.98 8.75
N CYS A 247 21.98 -2.67 9.63
CA CYS A 247 20.59 -2.60 9.26
C CYS A 247 19.95 -1.26 9.59
N TYR A 248 18.87 -0.96 8.85
CA TYR A 248 18.14 0.29 8.99
C TYR A 248 16.65 0.02 9.01
N VAL A 249 15.96 0.63 9.97
CA VAL A 249 14.51 0.74 9.97
C VAL A 249 14.18 2.10 9.39
N VAL A 250 13.72 2.10 8.13
CA VAL A 250 13.36 3.30 7.38
C VAL A 250 11.86 3.49 7.46
N GLY A 251 11.41 4.44 8.28
CA GLY A 251 10.00 4.71 8.51
C GLY A 251 9.71 5.18 9.92
N GLY A 252 8.42 5.34 10.22
CA GLY A 252 7.98 5.87 11.49
C GLY A 252 6.52 5.54 11.79
N PRO A 253 6.00 6.01 12.93
CA PRO A 253 4.58 5.89 13.26
C PRO A 253 3.78 6.80 12.31
N VAL A 254 2.73 6.26 11.70
CA VAL A 254 1.85 6.99 10.77
C VAL A 254 0.42 7.01 11.26
N TYR A 255 -0.01 5.99 12.02
CA TYR A 255 -1.39 5.85 12.47
C TYR A 255 -1.50 6.14 13.97
N GLU A 256 -2.53 6.87 14.38
CA GLU A 256 -2.81 7.19 15.80
C GLU A 256 -3.57 6.06 16.54
N THR A 257 -3.75 4.90 15.89
CA THR A 257 -4.50 3.78 16.50
C THR A 257 -3.73 3.17 17.67
N GLN A 258 -4.20 3.39 18.88
CA GLN A 258 -3.57 2.88 20.09
C GLN A 258 -3.29 1.37 20.03
N GLY A 259 -2.07 0.98 20.35
CA GLY A 259 -1.65 -0.42 20.46
C GLY A 259 -1.33 -1.14 19.13
N SER A 260 -1.61 -0.54 17.96
CA SER A 260 -1.34 -1.16 16.66
C SER A 260 0.07 -0.91 16.12
N GLN A 261 0.79 0.02 16.73
CA GLN A 261 2.15 0.40 16.32
C GLN A 261 3.13 0.26 17.48
N TRP A 262 4.40 0.10 17.11
CA TRP A 262 5.53 0.23 18.01
C TRP A 262 5.92 1.70 18.12
N THR A 263 6.47 2.07 19.27
CA THR A 263 7.24 3.30 19.45
C THR A 263 8.69 3.05 19.02
N ARG A 264 9.42 4.10 18.66
CA ARG A 264 10.87 4.00 18.39
C ARG A 264 11.63 3.37 19.57
N GLY A 265 11.28 3.75 20.82
CA GLY A 265 11.93 3.21 22.00
C GLY A 265 11.68 1.71 22.23
N GLU A 266 10.48 1.20 21.89
CA GLU A 266 10.21 -0.25 21.92
C GLU A 266 11.03 -0.99 20.88
N LEU A 267 11.13 -0.46 19.65
CA LEU A 267 11.96 -1.06 18.60
C LEU A 267 13.44 -1.05 18.94
N GLN A 268 13.95 0.02 19.57
CA GLN A 268 15.34 0.09 20.06
C GLN A 268 15.62 -0.96 21.14
N LYS A 269 14.67 -1.15 22.07
CA LYS A 269 14.78 -2.21 23.09
C LYS A 269 14.80 -3.62 22.47
N MET A 270 13.98 -3.87 21.45
CA MET A 270 13.98 -5.15 20.72
C MET A 270 15.31 -5.39 20.00
N ALA A 271 15.85 -4.37 19.32
CA ALA A 271 17.16 -4.45 18.66
C ALA A 271 18.28 -4.74 19.67
N ALA A 272 18.30 -4.05 20.81
CA ALA A 272 19.25 -4.30 21.88
C ALA A 272 19.15 -5.71 22.47
N ALA A 273 17.92 -6.19 22.72
CA ALA A 273 17.67 -7.56 23.20
C ALA A 273 18.16 -8.64 22.20
N ALA A 274 18.19 -8.32 20.91
CA ALA A 274 18.73 -9.19 19.87
C ALA A 274 20.26 -9.00 19.67
N GLY A 275 20.94 -8.25 20.53
CA GLY A 275 22.40 -8.01 20.46
C GLY A 275 22.86 -7.10 19.34
N MET A 276 21.97 -6.20 18.86
CA MET A 276 22.24 -5.40 17.65
C MET A 276 22.23 -3.88 17.89
N ALA A 277 22.32 -3.41 19.13
CA ALA A 277 22.21 -2.00 19.47
C ALA A 277 23.10 -1.07 18.60
N ASP A 278 24.32 -1.51 18.33
CA ASP A 278 25.33 -0.74 17.58
C ASP A 278 25.26 -0.95 16.04
N ARG A 279 24.35 -1.84 15.57
CA ARG A 279 24.21 -2.18 14.15
C ARG A 279 22.90 -1.72 13.52
N VAL A 280 21.98 -1.14 14.32
CA VAL A 280 20.64 -0.75 13.86
C VAL A 280 20.47 0.75 13.83
N GLY A 281 20.24 1.30 12.65
CA GLY A 281 19.86 2.69 12.44
C GLY A 281 18.34 2.86 12.32
N PHE A 282 17.80 3.93 12.92
CA PHE A 282 16.40 4.32 12.80
C PHE A 282 16.32 5.71 12.15
N THR A 283 16.01 5.78 10.86
CA THR A 283 16.02 7.04 10.10
C THR A 283 14.82 7.94 10.38
N GLY A 284 13.71 7.39 10.91
CA GLY A 284 12.42 8.06 10.89
C GLY A 284 11.78 8.03 9.49
N LEU A 285 10.71 8.81 9.33
CA LEU A 285 10.03 8.95 8.05
C LEU A 285 10.94 9.68 7.05
N VAL A 286 11.06 9.13 5.85
CA VAL A 286 11.78 9.75 4.74
C VAL A 286 10.80 10.13 3.63
N THR A 287 11.00 11.27 3.00
CA THR A 287 10.19 11.74 1.87
C THR A 287 10.72 11.21 0.54
N ASP A 288 12.04 11.09 0.40
CA ASP A 288 12.71 10.52 -0.77
C ASP A 288 12.95 9.02 -0.59
N VAL A 289 11.89 8.24 -0.76
CA VAL A 289 11.95 6.77 -0.66
C VAL A 289 12.88 6.14 -1.71
N PRO A 290 12.91 6.58 -2.99
CA PRO A 290 13.88 6.06 -3.95
C PRO A 290 15.33 6.16 -3.49
N SER A 291 15.75 7.32 -2.97
CA SER A 291 17.13 7.52 -2.47
C SER A 291 17.43 6.68 -1.22
N ALA A 292 16.43 6.46 -0.37
CA ALA A 292 16.56 5.53 0.76
C ALA A 292 16.74 4.08 0.29
N LEU A 293 15.94 3.63 -0.68
CA LEU A 293 16.06 2.28 -1.25
C LEU A 293 17.40 2.08 -1.96
N ARG A 294 17.88 3.07 -2.72
CA ARG A 294 19.21 3.02 -3.35
C ARG A 294 20.36 2.94 -2.35
N ALA A 295 20.18 3.46 -1.15
CA ALA A 295 21.18 3.38 -0.07
C ALA A 295 21.25 2.00 0.61
N LEU A 296 20.28 1.12 0.34
CA LEU A 296 20.25 -0.26 0.84
C LEU A 296 20.82 -1.23 -0.20
N ASP A 297 21.38 -2.35 0.26
CA ASP A 297 21.83 -3.45 -0.59
C ASP A 297 20.80 -4.60 -0.61
N VAL A 298 20.11 -4.82 0.49
CA VAL A 298 19.03 -5.81 0.63
C VAL A 298 17.83 -5.17 1.32
N VAL A 299 16.66 -5.33 0.76
CA VAL A 299 15.40 -4.92 1.41
C VAL A 299 14.72 -6.14 2.02
N VAL A 300 14.34 -6.05 3.27
CA VAL A 300 13.59 -7.09 3.97
C VAL A 300 12.14 -6.66 4.13
N HIS A 301 11.23 -7.51 3.69
CA HIS A 301 9.80 -7.36 3.88
C HIS A 301 9.32 -8.46 4.82
N ALA A 302 9.09 -8.12 6.09
CA ALA A 302 8.86 -9.09 7.17
C ALA A 302 7.41 -9.17 7.64
N SER A 303 6.43 -8.73 6.83
CA SER A 303 5.01 -8.68 7.22
C SER A 303 4.52 -10.02 7.76
N THR A 304 3.87 -9.97 8.94
CA THR A 304 3.37 -11.16 9.67
C THR A 304 1.91 -11.48 9.34
N LEU A 305 1.22 -10.57 8.67
CA LEU A 305 -0.14 -10.75 8.15
C LEU A 305 -0.11 -10.71 6.61
N PRO A 306 -1.13 -11.30 5.93
CA PRO A 306 -1.24 -11.21 4.48
C PRO A 306 -1.27 -9.76 4.01
N GLU A 307 -0.38 -9.42 3.10
CA GLU A 307 -0.30 -8.09 2.50
C GLU A 307 -1.06 -8.09 1.17
N PRO A 308 -1.93 -7.09 0.91
CA PRO A 308 -2.72 -7.05 -0.32
C PRO A 308 -1.86 -6.99 -1.60
N PHE A 309 -0.71 -6.29 -1.55
CA PHE A 309 0.21 -6.17 -2.69
C PHE A 309 1.68 -6.21 -2.25
N GLY A 310 2.09 -5.29 -1.38
CA GLY A 310 3.50 -5.10 -1.01
C GLY A 310 4.19 -4.09 -1.92
N LEU A 311 3.67 -2.87 -1.97
CA LEU A 311 4.21 -1.80 -2.83
C LEU A 311 5.71 -1.58 -2.65
N VAL A 312 6.19 -1.64 -1.41
CA VAL A 312 7.63 -1.49 -1.09
C VAL A 312 8.49 -2.59 -1.75
N ILE A 313 7.95 -3.79 -1.98
CA ILE A 313 8.66 -4.84 -2.71
C ILE A 313 8.86 -4.40 -4.15
N ALA A 314 7.80 -3.97 -4.84
CA ALA A 314 7.89 -3.49 -6.22
C ALA A 314 8.79 -2.25 -6.35
N GLU A 315 8.74 -1.31 -5.40
CA GLU A 315 9.62 -0.13 -5.33
C GLU A 315 11.09 -0.52 -5.14
N ALA A 316 11.37 -1.48 -4.25
CA ALA A 316 12.73 -2.00 -4.04
C ALA A 316 13.27 -2.71 -5.29
N LEU A 317 12.45 -3.58 -5.92
CA LEU A 317 12.80 -4.23 -7.17
C LEU A 317 13.09 -3.19 -8.27
N ALA A 318 12.29 -2.13 -8.38
CA ALA A 318 12.50 -1.06 -9.34
C ALA A 318 13.81 -0.32 -9.12
N CYS A 319 14.24 -0.14 -7.86
CA CYS A 319 15.56 0.39 -7.50
C CYS A 319 16.71 -0.65 -7.67
N GLY A 320 16.44 -1.82 -8.23
CA GLY A 320 17.43 -2.89 -8.38
C GLY A 320 17.90 -3.47 -7.04
N ARG A 321 17.06 -3.41 -6.01
CA ARG A 321 17.39 -3.95 -4.69
C ARG A 321 16.78 -5.35 -4.54
N PRO A 322 17.60 -6.37 -4.27
CA PRO A 322 17.09 -7.69 -3.88
C PRO A 322 16.17 -7.60 -2.68
N VAL A 323 15.12 -8.40 -2.68
CA VAL A 323 14.16 -8.45 -1.59
C VAL A 323 14.17 -9.83 -0.93
N VAL A 324 14.21 -9.88 0.40
CA VAL A 324 13.87 -11.11 1.14
C VAL A 324 12.55 -10.88 1.85
N THR A 325 11.55 -11.70 1.52
CA THR A 325 10.20 -11.55 2.10
C THR A 325 9.73 -12.80 2.82
N SER A 326 9.22 -12.61 4.03
CA SER A 326 8.42 -13.61 4.77
C SER A 326 6.92 -13.38 4.59
N GLY A 327 6.53 -12.53 3.65
CA GLY A 327 5.15 -12.13 3.45
C GLY A 327 4.25 -13.24 2.94
N SER A 328 2.95 -12.94 2.94
CA SER A 328 1.90 -13.77 2.38
C SER A 328 0.89 -12.90 1.62
N GLY A 329 -0.06 -13.52 0.95
CA GLY A 329 -1.03 -12.79 0.13
C GLY A 329 -0.42 -12.26 -1.16
N GLY A 330 -0.75 -11.02 -1.55
CA GLY A 330 -0.26 -10.38 -2.76
C GLY A 330 1.26 -10.14 -2.76
N ALA A 331 1.90 -10.00 -1.59
CA ALA A 331 3.35 -9.85 -1.49
C ALA A 331 4.12 -11.00 -2.17
N ILE A 332 3.60 -12.24 -2.11
CA ILE A 332 4.20 -13.40 -2.80
C ILE A 332 4.06 -13.27 -4.32
N GLU A 333 2.97 -12.69 -4.79
CA GLU A 333 2.75 -12.48 -6.23
C GLU A 333 3.73 -11.46 -6.81
N VAL A 334 4.02 -10.41 -6.04
CA VAL A 334 5.02 -9.39 -6.40
C VAL A 334 6.42 -9.99 -6.37
N ALA A 335 6.74 -10.75 -5.33
CA ALA A 335 8.02 -11.43 -5.14
C ALA A 335 8.18 -12.72 -5.96
N GLY A 336 7.41 -12.92 -7.01
CA GLY A 336 7.37 -14.16 -7.81
C GLY A 336 8.73 -14.71 -8.24
N ALA A 337 8.77 -15.96 -8.64
CA ALA A 337 10.01 -16.67 -9.00
C ALA A 337 10.83 -15.91 -10.06
N GLY A 338 12.14 -15.82 -9.85
CA GLY A 338 13.06 -15.13 -10.76
C GLY A 338 13.08 -13.60 -10.66
N SER A 339 12.28 -13.01 -9.77
CA SER A 339 12.15 -11.56 -9.65
C SER A 339 13.30 -10.83 -8.95
N GLY A 340 14.36 -11.52 -8.54
CA GLY A 340 15.35 -10.94 -7.62
C GLY A 340 14.90 -10.92 -6.16
N ALA A 341 13.70 -11.42 -5.86
CA ALA A 341 13.22 -11.62 -4.50
C ALA A 341 13.34 -13.09 -4.07
N THR A 342 13.60 -13.29 -2.78
CA THR A 342 13.56 -14.60 -2.12
C THR A 342 12.38 -14.65 -1.17
N VAL A 343 11.45 -15.57 -1.41
CA VAL A 343 10.30 -15.81 -0.52
C VAL A 343 10.64 -16.88 0.49
N VAL A 344 10.45 -16.60 1.77
CA VAL A 344 10.57 -17.57 2.85
C VAL A 344 9.23 -17.76 3.55
N ARG A 345 9.13 -18.81 4.37
CA ARG A 345 7.90 -19.08 5.12
C ARG A 345 7.57 -17.88 6.06
N THR A 346 6.31 -17.52 6.12
CA THR A 346 5.82 -16.46 7.00
C THR A 346 6.14 -16.77 8.47
N ASN A 347 6.60 -15.78 9.21
CA ASN A 347 7.00 -15.87 10.63
C ASN A 347 8.19 -16.82 10.92
N ASP A 348 8.99 -17.17 9.93
CA ASP A 348 10.18 -18.01 10.08
C ASP A 348 11.46 -17.16 10.10
N ALA A 349 11.91 -16.79 11.30
CA ALA A 349 13.13 -15.97 11.47
C ALA A 349 14.39 -16.70 11.00
N THR A 350 14.46 -18.03 11.15
CA THR A 350 15.60 -18.85 10.74
C THR A 350 15.72 -18.87 9.22
N ALA A 351 14.62 -19.12 8.52
CA ALA A 351 14.60 -19.09 7.07
C ALA A 351 14.91 -17.69 6.52
N LEU A 352 14.40 -16.64 7.19
CA LEU A 352 14.69 -15.25 6.84
C LEU A 352 16.17 -14.92 6.99
N ALA A 353 16.78 -15.31 8.13
CA ALA A 353 18.21 -15.15 8.39
C ALA A 353 19.06 -15.87 7.33
N ALA A 354 18.75 -17.15 7.03
CA ALA A 354 19.49 -17.93 6.04
C ALA A 354 19.41 -17.33 4.63
N ALA A 355 18.28 -16.75 4.25
CA ALA A 355 18.12 -16.09 2.96
C ALA A 355 18.94 -14.79 2.88
N ILE A 356 18.96 -14.00 3.96
CA ILE A 356 19.77 -12.78 4.08
C ILE A 356 21.25 -13.11 4.05
N ALA A 357 21.69 -14.11 4.84
CA ALA A 357 23.10 -14.54 4.92
C ALA A 357 23.68 -14.87 3.54
N ARG A 358 22.94 -15.63 2.72
CA ARG A 358 23.36 -15.96 1.34
C ARG A 358 23.63 -14.76 0.46
N LEU A 359 22.90 -13.66 0.65
CA LEU A 359 23.12 -12.42 -0.11
C LEU A 359 24.32 -11.64 0.43
N ILE A 360 24.54 -11.64 1.76
CA ILE A 360 25.70 -10.99 2.40
C ILE A 360 27.01 -11.70 2.02
N GLU A 361 26.99 -13.02 2.00
CA GLU A 361 28.18 -13.84 1.76
C GLU A 361 28.61 -13.89 0.29
N SER A 362 27.75 -13.50 -0.65
CA SER A 362 28.02 -13.58 -2.08
C SER A 362 27.69 -12.29 -2.84
N PRO A 363 28.69 -11.41 -3.05
CA PRO A 363 28.51 -10.21 -3.88
C PRO A 363 27.98 -10.51 -5.28
N MET A 364 28.38 -11.66 -5.86
CA MET A 364 27.90 -12.11 -7.17
C MET A 364 26.41 -12.46 -7.13
N ALA A 365 25.93 -13.15 -6.07
CA ALA A 365 24.51 -13.46 -5.89
C ALA A 365 23.70 -12.19 -5.67
N LEU A 366 24.22 -11.26 -4.87
CA LEU A 366 23.62 -9.94 -4.61
C LEU A 366 23.45 -9.13 -5.92
N GLY A 367 24.50 -9.04 -6.73
CA GLY A 367 24.48 -8.32 -8.02
C GLY A 367 23.47 -8.94 -8.99
N ARG A 368 23.50 -10.27 -9.19
CA ARG A 368 22.55 -10.95 -10.07
C ARG A 368 21.09 -10.78 -9.61
N ALA A 369 20.85 -10.86 -8.30
CA ALA A 369 19.53 -10.64 -7.76
C ALA A 369 19.05 -9.19 -7.99
N GLY A 370 19.94 -8.20 -7.91
CA GLY A 370 19.64 -6.79 -8.22
C GLY A 370 19.29 -6.56 -9.71
N GLU A 371 20.00 -7.19 -10.63
CA GLU A 371 19.67 -7.12 -12.07
C GLU A 371 18.29 -7.73 -12.37
N ASN A 372 18.02 -8.91 -11.82
CA ASN A 372 16.72 -9.56 -11.94
C ASN A 372 15.59 -8.72 -11.33
N ALA A 373 15.86 -8.08 -10.18
CA ALA A 373 14.94 -7.18 -9.52
C ALA A 373 14.49 -6.04 -10.45
N ARG A 374 15.45 -5.33 -11.04
CA ARG A 374 15.18 -4.24 -11.98
C ARG A 374 14.42 -4.72 -13.22
N GLY A 375 14.86 -5.80 -13.85
CA GLY A 375 14.20 -6.37 -15.02
C GLY A 375 12.75 -6.74 -14.75
N THR A 376 12.47 -7.35 -13.60
CA THR A 376 11.11 -7.71 -13.17
C THR A 376 10.25 -6.48 -12.93
N ALA A 377 10.76 -5.47 -12.25
CA ALA A 377 9.98 -4.26 -11.97
C ALA A 377 9.56 -3.54 -13.26
N VAL A 378 10.49 -3.38 -14.21
CA VAL A 378 10.20 -2.74 -15.50
C VAL A 378 9.19 -3.54 -16.33
N SER A 379 9.28 -4.87 -16.32
CA SER A 379 8.39 -5.70 -17.15
C SER A 379 7.01 -5.92 -16.55
N ARG A 380 6.87 -5.90 -15.21
CA ARG A 380 5.63 -6.31 -14.54
C ARG A 380 4.91 -5.20 -13.79
N PHE A 381 5.65 -4.21 -13.31
CA PHE A 381 5.14 -3.18 -12.40
C PHE A 381 5.33 -1.76 -12.94
N ASP A 382 5.63 -1.61 -14.24
CA ASP A 382 5.75 -0.29 -14.83
C ASP A 382 4.42 0.48 -14.74
N ARG A 383 4.51 1.78 -14.34
CA ARG A 383 3.35 2.64 -14.16
C ARG A 383 2.50 2.77 -15.42
N ASP A 384 3.12 2.91 -16.58
CA ASP A 384 2.38 3.17 -17.82
C ASP A 384 1.59 1.94 -18.25
N SER A 385 2.12 0.74 -18.01
CA SER A 385 1.42 -0.53 -18.22
C SER A 385 0.26 -0.71 -17.24
N PHE A 386 0.45 -0.35 -15.97
CA PHE A 386 -0.61 -0.32 -14.97
C PHE A 386 -1.74 0.63 -15.37
N VAL A 387 -1.41 1.87 -15.74
CA VAL A 387 -2.39 2.87 -16.17
C VAL A 387 -3.16 2.40 -17.40
N ALA A 388 -2.47 1.79 -18.39
CA ALA A 388 -3.13 1.18 -19.54
C ALA A 388 -4.17 0.14 -19.13
N ALA A 389 -3.81 -0.78 -18.24
CA ALA A 389 -4.72 -1.83 -17.76
C ALA A 389 -5.93 -1.27 -16.98
N ILE A 390 -5.76 -0.16 -16.26
CA ILE A 390 -6.87 0.54 -15.58
C ILE A 390 -7.78 1.23 -16.61
N VAL A 391 -7.23 1.91 -17.62
CA VAL A 391 -8.02 2.53 -18.69
C VAL A 391 -8.82 1.47 -19.45
N ASP A 392 -8.20 0.36 -19.84
CA ASP A 392 -8.88 -0.76 -20.48
C ASP A 392 -10.01 -1.34 -19.60
N ALA A 393 -9.83 -1.35 -18.29
CA ALA A 393 -10.86 -1.78 -17.36
C ALA A 393 -12.05 -0.81 -17.31
N HIS A 394 -11.80 0.50 -17.37
CA HIS A 394 -12.83 1.53 -17.47
C HIS A 394 -13.57 1.47 -18.79
N ASP A 395 -12.86 1.33 -19.91
CA ASP A 395 -13.45 1.25 -21.25
C ASP A 395 -14.38 0.04 -21.40
N ALA A 396 -13.98 -1.11 -20.85
CA ALA A 396 -14.81 -2.31 -20.83
C ALA A 396 -16.15 -2.08 -20.09
N VAL A 397 -16.14 -1.31 -19.00
CA VAL A 397 -17.35 -0.96 -18.25
C VAL A 397 -18.24 0.01 -19.04
N LEU A 398 -17.66 0.97 -19.76
CA LEU A 398 -18.40 1.93 -20.60
C LEU A 398 -19.08 1.25 -21.79
N VAL A 399 -18.38 0.34 -22.47
CA VAL A 399 -18.95 -0.44 -23.59
C VAL A 399 -20.12 -1.31 -23.14
N HIS A 400 -20.03 -1.90 -21.95
CA HIS A 400 -21.11 -2.75 -21.40
C HIS A 400 -22.37 -1.96 -21.05
N ARG A 401 -22.25 -0.67 -20.71
CA ARG A 401 -23.41 0.21 -20.42
C ARG A 401 -24.10 0.72 -21.69
N ALA A 402 -23.37 0.80 -22.83
CA ALA A 402 -23.91 1.28 -24.09
C ALA A 402 -24.74 0.23 -24.85
N ARG A 403 -24.68 -1.02 -24.42
CA ARG A 403 -25.48 -2.15 -24.93
C ARG A 403 -26.70 -2.37 -24.04
#